data_c05b8b5ec94bbecb2c2ae4c0f5db40c7
#
_entry.id   c05b8b5ec94bbecb2c2ae4c0f5db40c7
#
_cell.length_a   1.000
_cell.length_b   1.000
_cell.length_c   1.000
_cell.angle_alpha   90.00
_cell.angle_beta   90.00
_cell.angle_gamma   90.00
#
_symmetry.space_group_name_H-M   'P 1'
#
loop_
_entity.id
_entity.type
_entity.pdbx_description
1 polymer ?
#
loop_
_entity_poly.entity_id
_entity_poly.type
_entity_poly.pdbx_seq_one_letter_code
_entity_poly.pdbx_strand_id
1 'polypeptide(L)'
;MARFIGVHTMPMTEEQAMAMTKNMPPLPKGFTWKYTYSDFKDGKFFCDWQAPNKESLEQLFKTMKIPCDGVYPVRLYNVAKKKFEE
;
A
#
# COMPACT_ATOMS: atom_id res chain seq x y z
N MET A 1 -3.27 -15.21 1.35
CA MET A 1 -2.11 -14.31 1.36
C MET A 1 -2.19 -13.34 2.50
N ALA A 2 -1.05 -12.97 3.03
CA ALA A 2 -1.03 -12.02 4.13
C ALA A 2 -1.36 -10.61 3.64
N ARG A 3 -2.05 -9.85 4.47
CA ARG A 3 -2.43 -8.47 4.19
C ARG A 3 -1.59 -7.52 5.01
N PHE A 4 -1.19 -6.41 4.40
CA PHE A 4 -0.35 -5.41 5.04
C PHE A 4 -0.83 -4.01 4.73
N ILE A 5 -0.59 -3.10 5.67
CA ILE A 5 -0.72 -1.67 5.42
C ILE A 5 0.68 -1.09 5.34
N GLY A 6 1.00 -0.49 4.20
CA GLY A 6 2.22 0.29 4.03
C GLY A 6 1.90 1.77 4.27
N VAL A 7 2.70 2.41 5.12
CA VAL A 7 2.52 3.83 5.43
C VAL A 7 3.65 4.61 4.78
N HIS A 8 3.29 5.64 4.02
CA HIS A 8 4.25 6.44 3.26
C HIS A 8 4.01 7.92 3.51
N THR A 9 5.09 8.67 3.55
CA THR A 9 5.03 10.13 3.59
C THR A 9 5.73 10.65 2.35
N MET A 10 4.94 11.17 1.41
CA MET A 10 5.43 11.66 0.11
C MET A 10 4.57 12.83 -0.33
N PRO A 11 5.10 14.05 -0.25
CA PRO A 11 4.31 15.18 -0.77
C PRO A 11 4.05 14.99 -2.26
N MET A 12 2.79 14.97 -2.64
CA MET A 12 2.40 14.88 -4.05
C MET A 12 0.97 15.34 -4.24
N THR A 13 0.66 15.73 -5.47
CA THR A 13 -0.69 16.11 -5.85
C THR A 13 -1.48 14.86 -6.26
N GLU A 14 -2.81 15.01 -6.34
CA GLU A 14 -3.67 13.94 -6.83
C GLU A 14 -3.25 13.49 -8.24
N GLU A 15 -2.92 14.44 -9.11
CA GLU A 15 -2.47 14.12 -10.46
C GLU A 15 -1.18 13.32 -10.47
N GLN A 16 -0.23 13.67 -9.61
CA GLN A 16 1.03 12.94 -9.50
C GLN A 16 0.81 11.52 -8.99
N ALA A 17 -0.08 11.35 -8.02
CA ALA A 17 -0.41 10.02 -7.50
C ALA A 17 -1.05 9.14 -8.57
N MET A 18 -1.96 9.70 -9.35
CA MET A 18 -2.59 8.97 -10.45
C MET A 18 -1.57 8.59 -11.53
N ALA A 19 -0.69 9.52 -11.89
CA ALA A 19 0.34 9.27 -12.89
C ALA A 19 1.30 8.16 -12.43
N MET A 20 1.67 8.15 -11.16
CA MET A 20 2.56 7.15 -10.61
C MET A 20 1.99 5.74 -10.78
N THR A 21 0.70 5.55 -10.47
CA THR A 21 0.08 4.23 -10.58
C THR A 21 -0.18 3.84 -12.04
N LYS A 22 -0.54 4.78 -12.89
CA LYS A 22 -0.79 4.49 -14.31
C LYS A 22 0.48 4.07 -15.04
N ASN A 23 1.62 4.63 -14.65
CA ASN A 23 2.90 4.38 -15.31
C ASN A 23 3.73 3.31 -14.60
N MET A 24 3.18 2.71 -13.55
CA MET A 24 3.86 1.70 -12.78
C MET A 24 4.01 0.41 -13.58
N PRO A 25 5.21 -0.21 -13.55
CA PRO A 25 5.37 -1.52 -14.19
C PRO A 25 4.52 -2.58 -13.49
N PRO A 26 4.22 -3.70 -14.15
CA PRO A 26 3.49 -4.78 -13.51
C PRO A 26 4.15 -5.23 -12.21
N LEU A 27 3.33 -5.51 -11.19
CA LEU A 27 3.84 -5.98 -9.91
C LEU A 27 4.33 -7.43 -10.03
N PRO A 28 5.34 -7.81 -9.24
CA PRO A 28 5.79 -9.20 -9.22
C PRO A 28 4.66 -10.13 -8.77
N LYS A 29 4.75 -11.39 -9.19
CA LYS A 29 3.78 -12.41 -8.79
C LYS A 29 3.72 -12.52 -7.26
N GLY A 30 2.52 -12.57 -6.72
CA GLY A 30 2.30 -12.67 -5.29
C GLY A 30 2.04 -11.34 -4.60
N PHE A 31 2.12 -10.24 -5.34
CA PHE A 31 1.84 -8.90 -4.79
C PHE A 31 0.60 -8.32 -5.42
N THR A 32 -0.28 -7.80 -4.58
CA THR A 32 -1.48 -7.08 -5.04
C THR A 32 -1.62 -5.80 -4.26
N TRP A 33 -1.64 -4.69 -4.96
CA TRP A 33 -1.88 -3.37 -4.35
C TRP A 33 -3.34 -3.04 -4.60
N LYS A 34 -4.17 -3.12 -3.56
CA LYS A 34 -5.62 -3.00 -3.72
C LYS A 34 -6.13 -1.58 -3.62
N TYR A 35 -5.81 -0.89 -2.55
CA TYR A 35 -6.35 0.43 -2.24
C TYR A 35 -5.28 1.31 -1.63
N THR A 36 -5.46 2.60 -1.76
CA THR A 36 -4.64 3.60 -1.08
C THR A 36 -5.56 4.66 -0.51
N TYR A 37 -5.39 4.93 0.78
CA TYR A 37 -6.04 6.06 1.42
C TYR A 37 -5.06 7.22 1.41
N SER A 38 -5.45 8.33 0.81
CA SER A 38 -4.53 9.42 0.52
C SER A 38 -4.93 10.68 1.29
N ASP A 39 -3.99 11.19 2.07
CA ASP A 39 -4.11 12.50 2.71
C ASP A 39 -3.15 13.43 2.01
N PHE A 40 -3.64 14.16 1.01
CA PHE A 40 -2.80 15.05 0.21
C PHE A 40 -2.34 16.27 0.98
N LYS A 41 -3.08 16.67 2.00
CA LYS A 41 -2.71 17.83 2.82
C LYS A 41 -1.41 17.58 3.58
N ASP A 42 -1.32 16.43 4.22
CA ASP A 42 -0.14 16.07 5.02
C ASP A 42 0.83 15.16 4.26
N GLY A 43 0.50 14.79 3.03
CA GLY A 43 1.35 13.91 2.23
C GLY A 43 1.46 12.50 2.76
N LYS A 44 0.40 12.00 3.40
CA LYS A 44 0.37 10.67 3.99
C LYS A 44 -0.45 9.72 3.13
N PHE A 45 0.09 8.52 2.96
CA PHE A 45 -0.59 7.49 2.18
C PHE A 45 -0.58 6.18 2.94
N PHE A 46 -1.74 5.52 2.96
CA PHE A 46 -1.94 4.25 3.64
C PHE A 46 -2.36 3.24 2.58
N CYS A 47 -1.47 2.34 2.23
CA CYS A 47 -1.66 1.45 1.10
C CYS A 47 -2.01 0.04 1.56
N ASP A 48 -3.10 -0.51 1.00
CA ASP A 48 -3.56 -1.86 1.31
C ASP A 48 -2.95 -2.84 0.33
N TRP A 49 -2.14 -3.75 0.85
CA TRP A 49 -1.38 -4.70 0.06
C TRP A 49 -1.67 -6.15 0.47
N GLN A 50 -1.59 -7.03 -0.51
CA GLN A 50 -1.43 -8.45 -0.26
C GLN A 50 -0.04 -8.84 -0.75
N ALA A 51 0.69 -9.59 0.06
CA ALA A 51 2.07 -9.98 -0.23
C ALA A 51 2.41 -11.29 0.46
N PRO A 52 3.47 -11.99 0.01
CA PRO A 52 3.86 -13.25 0.65
C PRO A 52 4.29 -13.07 2.10
N ASN A 53 5.03 -12.00 2.40
CA ASN A 53 5.47 -11.69 3.76
C ASN A 53 5.88 -10.22 3.84
N LYS A 54 6.13 -9.75 5.07
CA LYS A 54 6.47 -8.36 5.33
C LYS A 54 7.80 -7.96 4.66
N GLU A 55 8.79 -8.81 4.76
CA GLU A 55 10.14 -8.53 4.26
C GLU A 55 10.13 -8.37 2.74
N SER A 56 9.38 -9.21 2.05
CA SER A 56 9.24 -9.11 0.60
C SER A 56 8.61 -7.79 0.19
N LEU A 57 7.60 -7.35 0.94
CA LEU A 57 6.92 -6.09 0.63
C LEU A 57 7.83 -4.89 0.91
N GLU A 58 8.58 -4.92 2.01
CA GLU A 58 9.55 -3.87 2.31
C GLU A 58 10.62 -3.79 1.22
N GLN A 59 11.08 -4.95 0.74
CA GLN A 59 12.07 -5.01 -0.35
C GLN A 59 11.48 -4.44 -1.65
N LEU A 60 10.22 -4.74 -1.93
CA LEU A 60 9.55 -4.20 -3.11
C LEU A 60 9.53 -2.67 -3.08
N PHE A 61 9.20 -2.08 -1.93
CA PHE A 61 9.21 -0.63 -1.80
C PHE A 61 10.60 -0.05 -2.05
N LYS A 62 11.64 -0.70 -1.57
CA LYS A 62 13.02 -0.25 -1.84
C LYS A 62 13.34 -0.32 -3.34
N THR A 63 12.94 -1.40 -3.98
CA THR A 63 13.16 -1.59 -5.42
C THR A 63 12.42 -0.51 -6.23
N MET A 64 11.22 -0.17 -5.82
CA MET A 64 10.42 0.87 -6.47
C MET A 64 10.82 2.27 -6.06
N LYS A 65 11.77 2.40 -5.13
CA LYS A 65 12.23 3.68 -4.60
C LYS A 65 11.11 4.49 -3.95
N ILE A 66 10.22 3.81 -3.25
CA ILE A 66 9.10 4.43 -2.53
C ILE A 66 9.50 4.56 -1.07
N PRO A 67 9.57 5.80 -0.53
CA PRO A 67 9.82 5.97 0.89
C PRO A 67 8.73 5.30 1.71
N CYS A 68 9.09 4.56 2.74
CA CYS A 68 8.14 3.84 3.56
C CYS A 68 8.42 4.07 5.03
N ASP A 69 7.42 4.57 5.75
CA ASP A 69 7.53 4.82 7.19
C ASP A 69 7.33 3.54 7.99
N GLY A 70 6.60 2.58 7.45
CA GLY A 70 6.37 1.32 8.11
C GLY A 70 5.46 0.40 7.33
N VAL A 71 5.58 -0.90 7.60
CA VAL A 71 4.72 -1.93 7.04
C VAL A 71 4.15 -2.72 8.20
N TYR A 72 2.83 -2.81 8.26
CA TYR A 72 2.14 -3.43 9.39
C TYR A 72 1.28 -4.60 8.91
N PRO A 73 1.47 -5.80 9.48
CA PRO A 73 0.56 -6.91 9.20
C PRO A 73 -0.80 -6.61 9.83
N VAL A 74 -1.86 -6.77 9.05
CA VAL A 74 -3.20 -6.38 9.48
C VAL A 74 -4.23 -7.41 9.06
N ARG A 75 -5.37 -7.37 9.73
CA ARG A 75 -6.58 -8.07 9.30
C ARG A 75 -7.66 -7.02 9.13
N LEU A 76 -8.46 -7.17 8.09
CA LEU A 76 -9.52 -6.23 7.80
C LEU A 76 -10.81 -6.67 8.49
N TYR A 77 -11.30 -5.86 9.41
CA TYR A 77 -12.60 -6.09 10.04
C TYR A 77 -13.62 -5.13 9.42
N ASN A 78 -14.64 -5.68 8.81
CA ASN A 78 -15.72 -4.86 8.27
C ASN A 78 -16.71 -4.58 9.39
N VAL A 79 -16.66 -3.37 9.92
CA VAL A 79 -17.48 -2.99 11.07
C VAL A 79 -18.97 -3.03 10.77
N ALA A 80 -19.34 -2.60 9.57
CA ALA A 80 -20.74 -2.59 9.15
C ALA A 80 -21.32 -4.01 9.06
N LYS A 81 -20.53 -4.95 8.54
CA LYS A 81 -20.92 -6.36 8.41
C LYS A 81 -20.56 -7.19 9.63
N LYS A 82 -19.79 -6.64 10.55
CA LYS A 82 -19.36 -7.30 11.79
C LYS A 82 -18.63 -8.61 11.54
N LYS A 83 -17.73 -8.61 10.56
CA LYS A 83 -16.92 -9.80 10.24
C LYS A 83 -15.58 -9.39 9.66
N PHE A 84 -14.59 -10.30 9.81
CA PHE A 84 -13.29 -10.13 9.16
C PHE A 84 -13.41 -10.49 7.69
N GLU A 85 -12.71 -9.75 6.86
CA GLU A 85 -12.61 -10.01 5.42
C GLU A 85 -11.18 -10.47 5.12
N GLU A 86 -11.06 -11.45 4.26
CA GLU A 86 -9.77 -11.96 3.80
C GLU A 86 -9.31 -11.25 2.51
#